data_1f77b6a40bb10ae04b6cef91c33edcee
#
_entry.id   1f77b6a40bb10ae04b6cef91c33edcee
#
_cell.length_a   1.000
_cell.length_b   1.000
_cell.length_c   1.000
_cell.angle_alpha   90.00
_cell.angle_beta   90.00
_cell.angle_gamma   90.00
#
_symmetry.space_group_name_H-M   'P 1'
#
loop_
_entity.id
_entity.type
_entity.pdbx_description
1 polymer ?
#
loop_
_entity_poly.entity_id
_entity_poly.type
_entity_poly.pdbx_seq_one_letter_code
_entity_poly.pdbx_strand_id
1 'polypeptide(L)'
;MKYIIIVAALFLVSCSNGSEYQVVSKVPDLTMPTNGLKFEEIENYQNFKVVATHFRTDKNELRYVMVNEVAFNAFSDNELLPEGSKIVKIGWKVKEMSNFSVALEADKIQRVEYMIKDATRFKDNPGNWGYARFVKEANKYKSWDKGTASCIGCHNLARDNGFVFSKKQILF
;
A
#
# COMPACT_ATOMS: atom_id res chain seq x y z
N MET A 1 -17.87 40.16 -55.67
CA MET A 1 -16.90 39.20 -55.19
C MET A 1 -17.18 38.92 -53.67
N LYS A 2 -17.69 37.74 -53.34
CA LYS A 2 -18.01 37.36 -51.96
C LYS A 2 -16.85 36.48 -51.45
N TYR A 3 -16.14 36.91 -50.41
CA TYR A 3 -15.10 36.13 -49.75
C TYR A 3 -15.74 35.19 -48.73
N ILE A 4 -15.59 33.91 -48.93
CA ILE A 4 -15.96 32.86 -47.98
C ILE A 4 -14.75 32.65 -47.04
N ILE A 5 -14.92 33.01 -45.79
CA ILE A 5 -13.93 32.72 -44.75
C ILE A 5 -14.22 31.32 -44.20
N ILE A 6 -13.34 30.36 -44.48
CA ILE A 6 -13.39 29.02 -43.92
C ILE A 6 -12.66 29.06 -42.58
N VAL A 7 -13.40 28.97 -41.48
CA VAL A 7 -12.84 28.80 -40.14
C VAL A 7 -12.56 27.31 -39.94
N ALA A 8 -11.29 26.96 -39.98
CA ALA A 8 -10.86 25.61 -39.64
C ALA A 8 -10.87 25.44 -38.10
N ALA A 9 -11.83 24.69 -37.59
CA ALA A 9 -11.85 24.31 -36.19
C ALA A 9 -10.82 23.20 -35.96
N LEU A 10 -9.70 23.53 -35.28
CA LEU A 10 -8.75 22.55 -34.77
C LEU A 10 -9.39 21.83 -33.57
N PHE A 11 -9.80 20.59 -33.77
CA PHE A 11 -10.14 19.70 -32.68
C PHE A 11 -8.83 19.20 -32.05
N LEU A 12 -8.47 19.74 -30.89
CA LEU A 12 -7.45 19.16 -30.02
C LEU A 12 -8.02 17.87 -29.39
N VAL A 13 -7.70 16.74 -30.00
CA VAL A 13 -7.92 15.43 -29.35
C VAL A 13 -6.93 15.31 -28.22
N SER A 14 -7.38 15.61 -27.01
CA SER A 14 -6.65 15.31 -25.78
C SER A 14 -6.64 13.79 -25.59
N CYS A 15 -5.54 13.14 -25.92
CA CYS A 15 -5.29 11.75 -25.54
C CYS A 15 -5.06 11.72 -24.03
N SER A 16 -6.12 11.57 -23.26
CA SER A 16 -5.99 11.16 -21.84
C SER A 16 -5.71 9.66 -21.82
N ASN A 17 -4.44 9.27 -21.91
CA ASN A 17 -3.99 7.95 -21.50
C ASN A 17 -4.07 7.88 -19.98
N GLY A 18 -5.28 7.80 -19.44
CA GLY A 18 -5.52 7.43 -18.07
C GLY A 18 -5.10 5.99 -17.90
N SER A 19 -3.94 5.75 -17.27
CA SER A 19 -3.66 4.44 -16.69
C SER A 19 -4.78 4.16 -15.70
N GLU A 20 -5.64 3.21 -16.06
CA GLU A 20 -6.76 2.77 -15.23
C GLU A 20 -6.19 2.02 -14.01
N TYR A 21 -5.76 2.79 -12.99
CA TYR A 21 -5.53 2.22 -11.69
C TYR A 21 -6.90 1.79 -11.17
N GLN A 22 -7.13 0.49 -11.10
CA GLN A 22 -8.31 -0.03 -10.41
C GLN A 22 -8.28 0.47 -8.97
N VAL A 23 -8.99 1.55 -8.72
CA VAL A 23 -9.24 2.03 -7.38
C VAL A 23 -10.13 0.99 -6.73
N VAL A 24 -9.65 0.33 -5.68
CA VAL A 24 -10.50 -0.46 -4.81
C VAL A 24 -11.50 0.52 -4.20
N SER A 25 -12.67 0.61 -4.78
CA SER A 25 -13.67 1.67 -4.53
C SER A 25 -14.25 1.64 -3.11
N LYS A 26 -13.98 0.59 -2.34
CA LYS A 26 -14.41 0.48 -0.96
C LYS A 26 -13.42 -0.36 -0.15
N VAL A 27 -12.60 0.32 0.65
CA VAL A 27 -11.85 -0.37 1.69
C VAL A 27 -12.85 -0.72 2.79
N PRO A 28 -13.07 -2.01 3.12
CA PRO A 28 -13.95 -2.38 4.21
C PRO A 28 -13.48 -1.74 5.51
N ASP A 29 -14.38 -1.37 6.40
CA ASP A 29 -14.07 -0.87 7.73
C ASP A 29 -13.21 -1.90 8.46
N LEU A 30 -11.94 -1.54 8.66
CA LEU A 30 -10.93 -2.47 9.14
C LEU A 30 -10.95 -2.51 10.67
N THR A 31 -11.61 -3.51 11.24
CA THR A 31 -11.53 -3.82 12.67
C THR A 31 -10.42 -4.84 12.92
N MET A 32 -9.48 -4.59 13.83
CA MET A 32 -8.41 -5.53 14.20
C MET A 32 -8.71 -6.18 15.55
N PRO A 33 -8.86 -7.51 15.64
CA PRO A 33 -8.79 -8.17 16.94
C PRO A 33 -7.38 -8.09 17.50
N THR A 34 -7.27 -8.18 18.79
CA THR A 34 -6.01 -8.40 19.50
C THR A 34 -5.52 -9.82 19.18
N ASN A 35 -4.72 -9.95 18.13
CA ASN A 35 -4.15 -11.23 17.69
C ASN A 35 -2.74 -11.47 18.24
N GLY A 36 -2.34 -10.70 19.24
CA GLY A 36 -1.01 -10.79 19.85
C GLY A 36 0.12 -10.16 19.05
N LEU A 37 -0.15 -9.59 17.88
CA LEU A 37 0.85 -8.88 17.09
C LEU A 37 1.16 -7.51 17.71
N LYS A 38 2.45 -7.28 17.99
CA LYS A 38 2.95 -6.06 18.60
C LYS A 38 3.78 -5.25 17.61
N PHE A 39 3.92 -3.95 17.86
CA PHE A 39 4.75 -3.08 17.03
C PHE A 39 6.23 -3.47 17.07
N GLU A 40 6.70 -4.00 18.19
CA GLU A 40 8.07 -4.47 18.39
C GLU A 40 8.49 -5.55 17.39
N GLU A 41 7.55 -6.28 16.82
CA GLU A 41 7.86 -7.27 15.78
C GLU A 41 8.39 -6.66 14.48
N ILE A 42 8.18 -5.36 14.30
CA ILE A 42 8.63 -4.60 13.15
C ILE A 42 9.36 -3.31 13.54
N GLU A 43 9.81 -3.17 14.79
CA GLU A 43 10.44 -1.92 15.26
C GLU A 43 11.64 -1.47 14.42
N ASN A 44 12.31 -2.40 13.75
CA ASN A 44 13.43 -2.15 12.84
C ASN A 44 13.01 -2.01 11.37
N TYR A 45 11.74 -1.74 11.08
CA TYR A 45 11.22 -1.67 9.70
C TYR A 45 11.93 -0.63 8.83
N GLN A 46 12.58 0.37 9.41
CA GLN A 46 13.38 1.37 8.68
C GLN A 46 14.54 0.72 7.89
N ASN A 47 14.99 -0.46 8.31
CA ASN A 47 16.04 -1.24 7.63
C ASN A 47 15.47 -2.19 6.58
N PHE A 48 14.15 -2.27 6.44
CA PHE A 48 13.51 -3.11 5.42
C PHE A 48 13.67 -2.48 4.04
N LYS A 49 13.70 -3.33 3.03
CA LYS A 49 13.84 -2.90 1.63
C LYS A 49 12.48 -2.46 1.07
N VAL A 50 12.45 -1.30 0.45
CA VAL A 50 11.25 -0.83 -0.26
C VAL A 50 11.10 -1.63 -1.55
N VAL A 51 9.94 -2.24 -1.75
CA VAL A 51 9.62 -3.06 -2.93
C VAL A 51 8.55 -2.43 -3.82
N ALA A 52 7.75 -1.54 -3.27
CA ALA A 52 6.73 -0.82 -4.04
C ALA A 52 6.35 0.51 -3.38
N THR A 53 5.87 1.44 -4.22
CA THR A 53 5.26 2.69 -3.79
C THR A 53 3.89 2.82 -4.42
N HIS A 54 2.91 3.32 -3.65
CA HIS A 54 1.56 3.54 -4.16
C HIS A 54 1.04 4.90 -3.71
N PHE A 55 0.30 5.57 -4.57
CA PHE A 55 -0.49 6.74 -4.19
C PHE A 55 -1.98 6.37 -4.23
N ARG A 56 -2.64 6.51 -3.09
CA ARG A 56 -4.10 6.32 -2.98
C ARG A 56 -4.82 7.65 -3.18
N THR A 57 -5.42 7.81 -4.35
CA THR A 57 -6.15 9.01 -4.73
C THR A 57 -7.39 9.25 -3.84
N ASP A 58 -8.09 8.17 -3.44
CA ASP A 58 -9.27 8.23 -2.57
C ASP A 58 -8.97 8.66 -1.12
N LYS A 59 -7.71 8.58 -0.69
CA LYS A 59 -7.25 8.94 0.66
C LYS A 59 -6.23 10.07 0.68
N ASN A 60 -5.80 10.50 -0.49
CA ASN A 60 -4.67 11.43 -0.64
C ASN A 60 -3.47 10.98 0.19
N GLU A 61 -3.05 9.71 -0.01
CA GLU A 61 -2.09 9.03 0.84
C GLU A 61 -0.98 8.39 0.01
N LEU A 62 0.25 8.80 0.28
CA LEU A 62 1.44 8.13 -0.23
C LEU A 62 1.76 6.90 0.62
N ARG A 63 2.09 5.79 -0.03
CA ARG A 63 2.40 4.52 0.63
C ARG A 63 3.71 3.94 0.15
N TYR A 64 4.52 3.52 1.11
CA TYR A 64 5.65 2.63 0.86
C TYR A 64 5.32 1.22 1.35
N VAL A 65 5.68 0.23 0.55
CA VAL A 65 5.63 -1.18 0.93
C VAL A 65 7.07 -1.65 1.07
N MET A 66 7.38 -2.12 2.26
CA MET A 66 8.72 -2.52 2.67
C MET A 66 8.68 -3.97 3.13
N VAL A 67 9.76 -4.70 2.92
CA VAL A 67 9.85 -6.12 3.28
C VAL A 67 11.16 -6.41 3.98
N ASN A 68 11.14 -7.41 4.87
CA ASN A 68 12.37 -7.93 5.46
C ASN A 68 13.19 -8.73 4.43
N GLU A 69 14.41 -9.10 4.77
CA GLU A 69 15.32 -9.81 3.88
C GLU A 69 14.74 -11.14 3.38
N VAL A 70 14.06 -11.88 4.27
CA VAL A 70 13.42 -13.16 3.94
C VAL A 70 12.41 -13.00 2.80
N ALA A 71 11.58 -11.97 2.88
CA ALA A 71 10.59 -11.70 1.84
C ALA A 71 11.20 -11.09 0.57
N PHE A 72 12.29 -10.31 0.69
CA PHE A 72 12.85 -9.56 -0.42
C PHE A 72 13.30 -10.44 -1.58
N ASN A 73 13.97 -11.55 -1.28
CA ASN A 73 14.47 -12.47 -2.30
C ASN A 73 13.29 -13.10 -3.09
N ALA A 74 12.28 -13.63 -2.38
CA ALA A 74 11.11 -14.19 -3.02
C ALA A 74 10.31 -13.15 -3.84
N PHE A 75 10.22 -11.91 -3.37
CA PHE A 75 9.64 -10.81 -4.16
C PHE A 75 10.41 -10.57 -5.47
N SER A 76 11.73 -10.75 -5.44
CA SER A 76 12.58 -10.57 -6.62
C SER A 76 12.31 -11.64 -7.68
N ASP A 77 12.10 -12.86 -7.24
CA ASP A 77 11.96 -14.03 -8.11
C ASP A 77 10.49 -14.30 -8.50
N ASN A 78 9.57 -13.44 -8.06
CA ASN A 78 8.12 -13.57 -8.26
C ASN A 78 7.54 -14.89 -7.68
N GLU A 79 8.14 -15.33 -6.59
CA GLU A 79 7.74 -16.53 -5.87
C GLU A 79 6.75 -16.21 -4.73
N LEU A 80 6.10 -17.26 -4.22
CA LEU A 80 5.30 -17.16 -3.02
C LEU A 80 6.21 -16.87 -1.82
N LEU A 81 5.82 -15.90 -1.00
CA LEU A 81 6.63 -15.48 0.15
C LEU A 81 6.77 -16.61 1.17
N PRO A 82 7.99 -16.91 1.64
CA PRO A 82 8.25 -17.98 2.59
C PRO A 82 7.81 -17.62 4.02
N GLU A 83 7.84 -18.61 4.93
CA GLU A 83 7.66 -18.39 6.37
C GLU A 83 8.68 -17.39 6.92
N GLY A 84 8.26 -16.59 7.91
CA GLY A 84 9.06 -15.50 8.45
C GLY A 84 9.06 -14.23 7.61
N SER A 85 8.37 -14.22 6.48
CA SER A 85 8.18 -13.00 5.69
C SER A 85 7.43 -11.95 6.47
N LYS A 86 7.97 -10.71 6.46
CA LYS A 86 7.33 -9.53 7.02
C LYS A 86 7.17 -8.48 5.94
N ILE A 87 5.96 -7.96 5.81
CA ILE A 87 5.64 -6.84 4.91
C ILE A 87 5.12 -5.70 5.75
N VAL A 88 5.73 -4.54 5.63
CA VAL A 88 5.32 -3.31 6.31
C VAL A 88 4.85 -2.31 5.27
N LYS A 89 3.70 -1.71 5.50
CA LYS A 89 3.15 -0.63 4.69
C LYS A 89 3.04 0.62 5.53
N ILE A 90 3.70 1.68 5.11
CA ILE A 90 3.65 2.98 5.76
C ILE A 90 2.79 3.91 4.92
N GLY A 91 1.83 4.56 5.56
CA GLY A 91 0.97 5.56 4.93
C GLY A 91 1.26 6.96 5.45
N TRP A 92 1.55 7.90 4.55
CA TRP A 92 1.73 9.32 4.84
C TRP A 92 0.58 10.15 4.29
N LYS A 93 0.19 11.19 5.03
CA LYS A 93 -0.42 12.35 4.38
C LYS A 93 0.58 12.95 3.41
N VAL A 94 0.07 13.55 2.36
CA VAL A 94 0.89 14.32 1.44
C VAL A 94 0.58 15.80 1.58
N LYS A 95 1.55 16.61 1.23
CA LYS A 95 1.46 18.07 1.08
C LYS A 95 2.15 18.48 -0.21
N GLU A 96 1.85 19.67 -0.69
CA GLU A 96 2.59 20.27 -1.79
C GLU A 96 4.04 20.55 -1.37
N MET A 97 4.96 20.34 -2.28
CA MET A 97 6.36 20.72 -2.09
C MET A 97 6.47 22.26 -2.12
N SER A 98 7.16 22.83 -1.13
CA SER A 98 7.28 24.29 -0.99
C SER A 98 7.94 24.98 -2.19
N ASN A 99 8.86 24.30 -2.86
CA ASN A 99 9.61 24.87 -3.99
C ASN A 99 9.17 24.31 -5.35
N PHE A 100 8.17 23.43 -5.38
CA PHE A 100 7.65 22.82 -6.59
C PHE A 100 6.21 22.38 -6.38
N SER A 101 5.27 23.33 -6.41
CA SER A 101 3.86 23.17 -6.03
C SER A 101 3.07 22.15 -6.85
N VAL A 102 3.55 21.79 -8.03
CA VAL A 102 2.92 20.71 -8.86
C VAL A 102 3.30 19.31 -8.39
N ALA A 103 4.21 19.18 -7.42
CA ALA A 103 4.61 17.91 -6.83
C ALA A 103 4.09 17.78 -5.39
N LEU A 104 3.81 16.53 -5.01
CA LEU A 104 3.43 16.19 -3.65
C LEU A 104 4.57 15.45 -2.96
N GLU A 105 4.77 15.76 -1.69
CA GLU A 105 5.74 15.08 -0.83
C GLU A 105 5.07 14.47 0.41
N ALA A 106 5.73 13.51 1.04
CA ALA A 106 5.28 12.95 2.30
C ALA A 106 5.29 14.01 3.40
N ASP A 107 4.18 14.17 4.12
CA ASP A 107 4.07 15.06 5.28
C ASP A 107 4.16 14.26 6.59
N LYS A 108 3.04 13.75 7.07
CA LYS A 108 2.95 13.06 8.35
C LYS A 108 2.60 11.59 8.18
N ILE A 109 3.32 10.71 8.88
CA ILE A 109 2.92 9.31 8.98
C ILE A 109 1.54 9.25 9.65
N GLN A 110 0.60 8.62 8.96
CA GLN A 110 -0.75 8.38 9.49
C GLN A 110 -0.84 7.03 10.18
N ARG A 111 -0.19 6.02 9.60
CA ARG A 111 -0.27 4.63 10.06
C ARG A 111 0.88 3.79 9.56
N VAL A 112 1.12 2.73 10.30
CA VAL A 112 1.94 1.59 9.91
C VAL A 112 1.05 0.37 9.94
N GLU A 113 0.99 -0.34 8.83
CA GLU A 113 0.29 -1.61 8.69
C GLU A 113 1.31 -2.67 8.36
N TYR A 114 1.16 -3.87 8.92
CA TYR A 114 2.06 -4.94 8.56
C TYR A 114 1.37 -6.30 8.55
N MET A 115 1.98 -7.24 7.88
CA MET A 115 1.60 -8.63 7.89
C MET A 115 2.84 -9.51 8.08
N ILE A 116 2.68 -10.59 8.84
CA ILE A 116 3.71 -11.59 9.11
C ILE A 116 3.19 -12.95 8.69
N LYS A 117 4.00 -13.70 7.95
CA LYS A 117 3.70 -15.08 7.60
C LYS A 117 4.27 -16.01 8.66
N ASP A 118 3.39 -16.68 9.38
CA ASP A 118 3.73 -17.56 10.50
C ASP A 118 2.66 -18.66 10.66
N ALA A 119 2.95 -19.84 10.14
CA ALA A 119 2.04 -20.97 10.16
C ALA A 119 1.76 -21.50 11.58
N THR A 120 2.64 -21.23 12.53
CA THR A 120 2.43 -21.65 13.94
C THR A 120 1.39 -20.77 14.62
N ARG A 121 1.46 -19.45 14.41
CA ARG A 121 0.59 -18.47 15.06
C ARG A 121 -0.73 -18.26 14.31
N PHE A 122 -0.71 -18.39 12.99
CA PHE A 122 -1.83 -18.01 12.10
C PHE A 122 -2.29 -19.14 11.19
N LYS A 123 -2.17 -20.40 11.66
CA LYS A 123 -2.55 -21.61 10.90
C LYS A 123 -3.98 -21.58 10.35
N ASP A 124 -4.89 -20.89 11.04
CA ASP A 124 -6.30 -20.81 10.66
C ASP A 124 -6.59 -19.62 9.72
N ASN A 125 -5.59 -18.77 9.45
CA ASN A 125 -5.71 -17.66 8.53
C ASN A 125 -5.29 -18.08 7.09
N PRO A 126 -5.95 -17.57 6.06
CA PRO A 126 -5.56 -17.82 4.68
C PRO A 126 -4.09 -17.44 4.44
N GLY A 127 -3.32 -18.40 3.90
CA GLY A 127 -1.89 -18.23 3.63
C GLY A 127 -1.02 -18.06 4.88
N ASN A 128 -1.53 -18.39 6.08
CA ASN A 128 -0.83 -18.26 7.37
C ASN A 128 -0.39 -16.83 7.69
N TRP A 129 -1.15 -15.84 7.23
CA TRP A 129 -0.84 -14.44 7.47
C TRP A 129 -1.52 -13.87 8.71
N GLY A 130 -0.73 -13.27 9.59
CA GLY A 130 -1.21 -12.38 10.65
C GLY A 130 -1.13 -10.92 10.20
N TYR A 131 -2.10 -10.10 10.60
CA TYR A 131 -2.22 -8.70 10.19
C TYR A 131 -2.29 -7.78 11.39
N ALA A 132 -1.58 -6.66 11.34
CA ALA A 132 -1.67 -5.61 12.34
C ALA A 132 -1.66 -4.22 11.71
N ARG A 133 -2.24 -3.27 12.44
CA ARG A 133 -2.27 -1.86 12.06
C ARG A 133 -2.08 -1.00 13.28
N PHE A 134 -1.21 -0.01 13.16
CA PHE A 134 -0.95 0.99 14.17
C PHE A 134 -1.16 2.38 13.58
N VAL A 135 -1.84 3.22 14.34
CA VAL A 135 -2.05 4.62 14.01
C VAL A 135 -1.12 5.46 14.87
N LYS A 136 -0.42 6.41 14.27
CA LYS A 136 0.45 7.32 15.00
C LYS A 136 -0.38 8.42 15.65
N GLU A 137 -0.34 8.46 16.98
CA GLU A 137 -0.90 9.54 17.79
C GLU A 137 0.25 10.23 18.56
N ALA A 138 0.47 11.49 18.24
CA ALA A 138 1.64 12.25 18.71
C ALA A 138 2.95 11.50 18.37
N ASN A 139 3.70 11.03 19.38
CA ASN A 139 4.98 10.32 19.19
C ASN A 139 4.87 8.81 19.43
N LYS A 140 3.66 8.26 19.57
CA LYS A 140 3.44 6.83 19.83
C LYS A 140 2.57 6.22 18.75
N TYR A 141 2.84 4.94 18.46
CA TYR A 141 1.95 4.12 17.66
C TYR A 141 1.00 3.36 18.56
N LYS A 142 -0.29 3.48 18.30
CA LYS A 142 -1.33 2.73 19.01
C LYS A 142 -1.95 1.71 18.08
N SER A 143 -2.21 0.51 18.58
CA SER A 143 -2.95 -0.48 17.81
C SER A 143 -4.35 0.08 17.52
N TRP A 144 -4.81 -0.20 16.31
CA TRP A 144 -6.12 0.26 15.86
C TRP A 144 -7.15 -0.83 16.15
N ASP A 145 -8.08 -0.55 17.06
CA ASP A 145 -9.03 -1.51 17.63
C ASP A 145 -10.15 -1.94 16.67
N LYS A 146 -9.77 -2.36 15.48
CA LYS A 146 -10.79 -2.72 14.52
C LYS A 146 -10.42 -3.94 13.64
N GLY A 147 -10.49 -5.12 14.18
CA GLY A 147 -10.52 -6.52 13.68
C GLY A 147 -9.76 -7.02 12.43
N THR A 148 -9.08 -8.17 12.57
CA THR A 148 -8.36 -8.85 11.48
C THR A 148 -9.25 -9.45 10.40
N ALA A 149 -10.52 -9.73 10.70
CA ALA A 149 -11.44 -10.32 9.74
C ALA A 149 -11.52 -9.52 8.43
N SER A 150 -11.51 -8.19 8.52
CA SER A 150 -11.53 -7.33 7.33
C SER A 150 -10.19 -7.24 6.61
N CYS A 151 -9.06 -7.41 7.31
CA CYS A 151 -7.76 -7.54 6.65
C CYS A 151 -7.74 -8.83 5.82
N ILE A 152 -8.15 -9.94 6.41
CA ILE A 152 -8.27 -11.23 5.75
C ILE A 152 -9.22 -11.14 4.56
N GLY A 153 -10.41 -10.57 4.74
CA GLY A 153 -11.42 -10.43 3.68
C GLY A 153 -10.89 -9.63 2.50
N CYS A 154 -10.17 -8.52 2.75
CA CYS A 154 -9.55 -7.73 1.71
C CYS A 154 -8.40 -8.51 1.02
N HIS A 155 -7.49 -9.11 1.78
CA HIS A 155 -6.34 -9.82 1.23
C HIS A 155 -6.73 -11.11 0.49
N ASN A 156 -7.90 -11.68 0.74
CA ASN A 156 -8.45 -12.78 -0.06
C ASN A 156 -8.66 -12.41 -1.54
N LEU A 157 -8.81 -11.14 -1.88
CA LEU A 157 -8.85 -10.67 -3.27
C LEU A 157 -7.52 -10.85 -4.00
N ALA A 158 -6.43 -11.02 -3.26
CA ALA A 158 -5.09 -11.26 -3.79
C ALA A 158 -4.63 -12.73 -3.56
N ARG A 159 -5.56 -13.67 -3.38
CA ARG A 159 -5.24 -15.09 -3.12
C ARG A 159 -4.27 -15.68 -4.12
N ASP A 160 -4.50 -15.43 -5.40
CA ASP A 160 -3.68 -15.97 -6.49
C ASP A 160 -2.25 -15.40 -6.53
N ASN A 161 -2.00 -14.36 -5.75
CA ASN A 161 -0.69 -13.76 -5.53
C ASN A 161 -0.22 -13.93 -4.08
N GLY A 162 -0.52 -15.06 -3.44
CA GLY A 162 -0.13 -15.35 -2.06
C GLY A 162 -0.69 -14.38 -1.03
N PHE A 163 -1.88 -13.79 -1.29
CA PHE A 163 -2.55 -12.79 -0.44
C PHE A 163 -1.83 -11.43 -0.36
N VAL A 164 -0.96 -11.12 -1.33
CA VAL A 164 -0.19 -9.88 -1.39
C VAL A 164 -0.59 -9.07 -2.63
N PHE A 165 -1.01 -7.82 -2.46
CA PHE A 165 -1.42 -6.96 -3.57
C PHE A 165 -0.26 -6.39 -4.37
N SER A 166 0.85 -6.10 -3.69
CA SER A 166 2.00 -5.46 -4.31
C SER A 166 2.80 -6.48 -5.11
N LYS A 167 3.17 -6.08 -6.32
CA LYS A 167 4.25 -6.71 -7.06
C LYS A 167 5.51 -5.88 -6.85
N LYS A 168 6.68 -6.48 -6.96
CA LYS A 168 7.94 -5.74 -6.92
C LYS A 168 7.96 -4.74 -8.06
N GLN A 169 8.05 -3.47 -7.71
CA GLN A 169 8.42 -2.43 -8.64
C GLN A 169 9.94 -2.41 -8.71
N ILE A 170 10.50 -2.20 -9.89
CA ILE A 170 11.96 -2.05 -10.02
C ILE A 170 12.33 -0.74 -9.34
N LEU A 171 12.74 -0.86 -8.10
CA LEU A 171 13.39 0.22 -7.37
C LEU A 171 14.87 -0.16 -7.36
N PHE A 172 15.62 0.41 -8.27
CA PHE A 172 17.07 0.38 -8.50
C PHE A 172 17.90 -0.66 -7.72
#